data_d635c2f236f82f43ae5afa0694c17a8e
#
_entry.id   d635c2f236f82f43ae5afa0694c17a8e
#
_cell.length_a   1.000
_cell.length_b   1.000
_cell.length_c   1.000
_cell.angle_alpha   90.00
_cell.angle_beta   90.00
_cell.angle_gamma   90.00
#
_symmetry.space_group_name_H-M   'P 1'
#
loop_
_entity.id
_entity.type
_entity.pdbx_description
1 polymer ?
#
loop_
_entity_poly.entity_id
_entity_poly.type
_entity_poly.pdbx_seq_one_letter_code
_entity_poly.pdbx_strand_id
1 'polypeptide(L)'
;VSDGNMQEGSLRCDVNISVRKGPNAPFGTKVEIKNMNSFSAIQKACDYEIARQIEVYENGGKIFQETRLWDEAKQLTKSMRLKEGSSDYRYFPDPDLGPIEITKAQQEIWFKELPELPSKKRNKYVSQFGLSAYDARVISDEISMANFFEETVANGAEAKLASNWVTSDI
;
A
#
# COMPACT_ATOMS: atom_id res chain seq x y z
N VAL A 1 4.18 10.42 6.94
CA VAL A 1 3.91 9.56 8.09
C VAL A 1 5.01 8.52 8.26
N SER A 2 5.57 8.00 7.17
CA SER A 2 6.68 7.04 7.15
C SER A 2 7.55 7.30 5.93
N ASP A 3 8.86 7.05 6.05
CA ASP A 3 9.79 7.06 4.91
C ASP A 3 9.62 5.82 4.02
N GLY A 4 8.84 4.83 4.46
CA GLY A 4 8.56 3.60 3.71
C GLY A 4 9.74 2.66 3.56
N ASN A 5 10.81 2.83 4.32
CA ASN A 5 12.01 2.00 4.21
C ASN A 5 11.80 0.63 4.86
N MET A 6 11.60 -0.39 4.03
CA MET A 6 11.40 -1.76 4.50
C MET A 6 12.66 -2.36 5.14
N GLN A 7 13.85 -1.96 4.72
CA GLN A 7 15.11 -2.48 5.25
C GLN A 7 15.35 -2.00 6.68
N GLU A 8 14.91 -0.79 7.00
CA GLU A 8 15.00 -0.19 8.33
C GLU A 8 13.78 -0.50 9.22
N GLY A 9 12.79 -1.19 8.65
CA GLY A 9 11.59 -1.58 9.39
C GLY A 9 10.51 -0.51 9.47
N SER A 10 10.65 0.61 8.76
CA SER A 10 9.63 1.67 8.68
C SER A 10 8.37 1.24 7.94
N LEU A 11 8.49 0.24 7.06
CA LEU A 11 7.39 -0.42 6.37
C LEU A 11 7.56 -1.93 6.46
N ARG A 12 6.47 -2.63 6.76
CA ARG A 12 6.41 -4.10 6.75
C ARG A 12 5.30 -4.57 5.83
N CYS A 13 5.53 -5.70 5.18
CA CYS A 13 4.55 -6.32 4.31
C CYS A 13 4.44 -7.81 4.64
N ASP A 14 3.21 -8.27 4.89
CA ASP A 14 2.85 -9.69 4.96
C ASP A 14 1.94 -9.99 3.77
N VAL A 15 2.29 -11.00 2.99
CA VAL A 15 1.54 -11.38 1.79
C VAL A 15 0.68 -12.61 2.08
N ASN A 16 -0.58 -12.56 1.68
CA ASN A 16 -1.47 -13.71 1.72
C ASN A 16 -1.84 -14.11 0.29
N ILE A 17 -1.50 -15.32 -0.11
CA ILE A 17 -1.72 -15.84 -1.47
C ILE A 17 -2.60 -17.09 -1.43
N SER A 18 -3.55 -17.15 -2.37
CA SER A 18 -4.28 -18.36 -2.73
C SER A 18 -4.50 -18.37 -4.24
N VAL A 19 -4.43 -19.55 -4.86
CA VAL A 19 -4.70 -19.73 -6.29
C VAL A 19 -6.08 -20.32 -6.51
N ARG A 20 -6.68 -20.04 -7.67
CA ARG A 20 -7.98 -20.59 -8.11
C ARG A 20 -7.95 -20.90 -9.60
N LYS A 21 -8.77 -21.86 -10.05
CA LYS A 21 -8.80 -22.32 -11.45
C LYS A 21 -9.35 -21.31 -12.46
N GLY A 22 -9.93 -20.19 -12.00
CA GLY A 22 -10.48 -19.17 -12.88
C GLY A 22 -11.21 -18.08 -12.09
N PRO A 23 -11.65 -17.01 -12.75
CA PRO A 23 -12.21 -15.84 -12.08
C PRO A 23 -13.46 -16.12 -11.23
N ASN A 24 -14.23 -17.14 -11.61
CA ASN A 24 -15.48 -17.51 -10.93
C ASN A 24 -15.33 -18.74 -10.00
N ALA A 25 -14.14 -19.35 -9.92
CA ALA A 25 -13.88 -20.44 -9.01
C ALA A 25 -13.68 -19.95 -7.58
N PRO A 26 -14.03 -20.76 -6.55
CA PRO A 26 -13.74 -20.40 -5.16
C PRO A 26 -12.24 -20.26 -4.95
N PHE A 27 -11.86 -19.41 -4.00
CA PHE A 27 -10.46 -19.29 -3.60
C PHE A 27 -9.95 -20.59 -2.99
N GLY A 28 -8.69 -20.91 -3.29
CA GLY A 28 -7.98 -22.00 -2.62
C GLY A 28 -7.58 -21.63 -1.19
N THR A 29 -6.87 -22.56 -0.54
CA THR A 29 -6.32 -22.31 0.79
C THR A 29 -5.24 -21.23 0.73
N LYS A 30 -5.33 -20.22 1.60
CA LYS A 30 -4.35 -19.14 1.64
C LYS A 30 -3.10 -19.53 2.43
N VAL A 31 -1.97 -19.06 1.94
CA VAL A 31 -0.68 -19.13 2.60
C VAL A 31 -0.20 -17.73 2.88
N GLU A 32 0.31 -17.49 4.08
CA GLU A 32 0.92 -16.22 4.48
C GLU A 32 2.43 -16.30 4.27
N ILE A 33 3.00 -15.30 3.58
CA ILE A 33 4.45 -15.21 3.40
C ILE A 33 4.97 -14.03 4.21
N LYS A 34 6.06 -14.25 4.93
CA LYS A 34 6.75 -13.26 5.76
C LYS A 34 8.22 -13.12 5.37
N ASN A 35 8.90 -12.15 5.98
CA ASN A 35 10.33 -11.90 5.83
C ASN A 35 10.73 -11.33 4.46
N MET A 36 9.88 -10.51 3.87
CA MET A 36 10.22 -9.75 2.66
C MET A 36 10.60 -8.32 3.07
N ASN A 37 11.77 -7.89 2.66
CA ASN A 37 12.36 -6.59 3.03
C ASN A 37 12.47 -5.61 1.85
N SER A 38 11.87 -5.94 0.72
CA SER A 38 11.82 -5.08 -0.47
C SER A 38 10.63 -5.44 -1.36
N PHE A 39 10.19 -4.51 -2.20
CA PHE A 39 9.14 -4.78 -3.20
C PHE A 39 9.57 -5.85 -4.20
N SER A 40 10.85 -5.90 -4.58
CA SER A 40 11.38 -6.95 -5.45
C SER A 40 11.30 -8.33 -4.78
N ALA A 41 11.62 -8.43 -3.49
CA ALA A 41 11.47 -9.66 -2.72
C ALA A 41 9.99 -10.10 -2.62
N ILE A 42 9.07 -9.15 -2.43
CA ILE A 42 7.62 -9.42 -2.42
C ILE A 42 7.18 -10.01 -3.75
N GLN A 43 7.55 -9.41 -4.88
CA GLN A 43 7.19 -9.92 -6.21
C GLN A 43 7.71 -11.32 -6.43
N LYS A 44 9.01 -11.57 -6.20
CA LYS A 44 9.62 -12.90 -6.36
C LYS A 44 8.99 -13.96 -5.45
N ALA A 45 8.69 -13.59 -4.20
CA ALA A 45 8.02 -14.48 -3.26
C ALA A 45 6.60 -14.83 -3.72
N CYS A 46 5.86 -13.87 -4.27
CA CYS A 46 4.55 -14.10 -4.87
C CYS A 46 4.64 -15.05 -6.06
N ASP A 47 5.53 -14.79 -7.01
CA ASP A 47 5.70 -15.59 -8.21
C ASP A 47 6.07 -17.03 -7.86
N TYR A 48 7.01 -17.22 -6.94
CA TYR A 48 7.39 -18.55 -6.45
C TYR A 48 6.21 -19.28 -5.80
N GLU A 49 5.49 -18.62 -4.90
CA GLU A 49 4.41 -19.26 -4.14
C GLU A 49 3.20 -19.60 -5.03
N ILE A 50 2.90 -18.75 -6.02
CA ILE A 50 1.86 -19.05 -7.03
C ILE A 50 2.24 -20.31 -7.80
N ALA A 51 3.45 -20.40 -8.32
CA ALA A 51 3.94 -21.55 -9.06
C ALA A 51 3.90 -22.82 -8.20
N ARG A 52 4.37 -22.74 -6.94
CA ARG A 52 4.33 -23.87 -6.00
C ARG A 52 2.91 -24.35 -5.73
N GLN A 53 1.96 -23.44 -5.50
CA GLN A 53 0.57 -23.82 -5.22
C GLN A 53 -0.09 -24.48 -6.44
N ILE A 54 0.19 -23.99 -7.64
CA ILE A 54 -0.30 -24.58 -8.89
C ILE A 54 0.26 -26.01 -9.03
N GLU A 55 1.57 -26.18 -8.89
CA GLU A 55 2.23 -27.49 -8.98
C GLU A 55 1.65 -28.51 -7.98
N VAL A 56 1.44 -28.09 -6.73
CA VAL A 56 0.84 -28.96 -5.70
C VAL A 56 -0.57 -29.40 -6.11
N TYR A 57 -1.40 -28.50 -6.61
CA TYR A 57 -2.76 -28.87 -7.04
C TYR A 57 -2.78 -29.72 -8.31
N GLU A 58 -1.89 -29.46 -9.27
CA GLU A 58 -1.77 -30.26 -10.51
C GLU A 58 -1.32 -31.69 -10.21
N ASN A 59 -0.48 -31.89 -9.20
CA ASN A 59 -0.05 -33.20 -8.72
C ASN A 59 -1.06 -33.87 -7.75
N GLY A 60 -2.28 -33.31 -7.60
CA GLY A 60 -3.33 -33.86 -6.74
C GLY A 60 -3.09 -33.67 -5.25
N GLY A 61 -2.13 -32.84 -4.87
CA GLY A 61 -1.83 -32.47 -3.48
C GLY A 61 -2.81 -31.47 -2.88
N LYS A 62 -2.58 -31.14 -1.62
CA LYS A 62 -3.37 -30.15 -0.88
C LYS A 62 -2.46 -29.05 -0.34
N ILE A 63 -2.95 -27.81 -0.39
CA ILE A 63 -2.34 -26.69 0.29
C ILE A 63 -2.94 -26.59 1.70
N PHE A 64 -2.08 -26.43 2.69
CA PHE A 64 -2.47 -26.20 4.08
C PHE A 64 -2.34 -24.72 4.41
N GLN A 65 -3.17 -24.23 5.31
CA GLN A 65 -3.05 -22.86 5.81
C GLN A 65 -1.84 -22.80 6.73
N GLU A 66 -0.79 -22.15 6.25
CA GLU A 66 0.50 -22.06 6.94
C GLU A 66 1.10 -20.67 6.78
N THR A 67 2.07 -20.36 7.64
CA THR A 67 2.99 -19.26 7.46
C THR A 67 4.29 -19.79 6.89
N ARG A 68 4.77 -19.16 5.82
CA ARG A 68 6.03 -19.46 5.16
C ARG A 68 6.97 -18.26 5.25
N LEU A 69 8.27 -18.50 5.30
CA LEU A 69 9.30 -17.48 5.24
C LEU A 69 9.90 -17.43 3.84
N TRP A 70 10.06 -16.20 3.32
CA TRP A 70 10.87 -15.99 2.12
C TRP A 70 12.36 -16.12 2.45
N ASP A 71 13.07 -16.95 1.73
CA ASP A 71 14.54 -17.10 1.78
C ASP A 71 15.14 -16.42 0.54
N GLU A 72 15.63 -15.19 0.74
CA GLU A 72 16.17 -14.37 -0.37
C GLU A 72 17.39 -15.04 -1.02
N ALA A 73 18.23 -15.73 -0.25
CA ALA A 73 19.42 -16.38 -0.80
C ALA A 73 19.09 -17.58 -1.69
N LYS A 74 18.04 -18.31 -1.34
CA LYS A 74 17.61 -19.50 -2.07
C LYS A 74 16.48 -19.24 -3.05
N GLN A 75 15.88 -18.03 -3.04
CA GLN A 75 14.76 -17.63 -3.88
C GLN A 75 13.56 -18.61 -3.79
N LEU A 76 13.21 -19.00 -2.56
CA LEU A 76 12.10 -19.92 -2.28
C LEU A 76 11.42 -19.60 -0.95
N THR A 77 10.22 -20.12 -0.77
CA THR A 77 9.52 -20.07 0.51
C THR A 77 9.73 -21.34 1.32
N LYS A 78 9.90 -21.23 2.64
CA LYS A 78 10.02 -22.34 3.58
C LYS A 78 8.86 -22.34 4.55
N SER A 79 8.26 -23.50 4.83
CA SER A 79 7.26 -23.63 5.89
C SER A 79 7.86 -23.25 7.23
N MET A 80 7.12 -22.44 7.99
CA MET A 80 7.49 -22.00 9.33
C MET A 80 6.64 -22.68 10.37
N ARG A 81 5.31 -22.58 10.23
CA ARG A 81 4.35 -23.26 11.11
C ARG A 81 3.02 -23.46 10.39
N LEU A 82 2.36 -24.55 10.69
CA LEU A 82 0.97 -24.78 10.31
C LEU A 82 0.06 -23.95 11.22
N LYS A 83 -0.95 -23.31 10.63
CA LYS A 83 -2.02 -22.68 11.40
C LYS A 83 -3.13 -23.71 11.64
N GLU A 84 -3.06 -24.39 12.76
CA GLU A 84 -4.14 -25.29 13.19
C GLU A 84 -5.32 -24.46 13.70
N GLY A 85 -6.37 -24.36 12.90
CA GLY A 85 -7.61 -23.69 13.24
C GLY A 85 -7.56 -22.16 13.15
N SER A 86 -8.71 -21.53 13.14
CA SER A 86 -8.84 -20.09 13.29
C SER A 86 -8.42 -19.73 14.71
N SER A 87 -7.30 -19.01 14.84
CA SER A 87 -6.95 -18.40 16.14
C SER A 87 -8.13 -17.55 16.57
N ASP A 88 -8.76 -17.92 17.65
CA ASP A 88 -9.73 -17.09 18.33
C ASP A 88 -8.99 -15.88 18.89
N TYR A 89 -8.93 -14.80 18.09
CA TYR A 89 -8.42 -13.53 18.57
C TYR A 89 -9.45 -13.00 19.56
N ARG A 90 -9.19 -13.21 20.84
CA ARG A 90 -10.00 -12.65 21.92
C ARG A 90 -9.74 -11.16 21.97
N TYR A 91 -10.48 -10.40 21.17
CA TYR A 91 -10.48 -8.95 21.25
C TYR A 91 -11.11 -8.52 22.56
N PHE A 92 -10.31 -8.02 23.46
CA PHE A 92 -10.75 -7.34 24.68
C PHE A 92 -10.02 -5.99 24.77
N PRO A 93 -10.60 -5.00 25.46
CA PRO A 93 -9.95 -3.72 25.65
C PRO A 93 -8.60 -3.90 26.34
N ASP A 94 -7.58 -3.21 25.80
CA ASP A 94 -6.28 -3.19 26.44
C ASP A 94 -6.37 -2.38 27.74
N PRO A 95 -5.94 -2.92 28.88
CA PRO A 95 -6.04 -2.21 30.17
C PRO A 95 -5.19 -0.94 30.24
N ASP A 96 -4.14 -0.84 29.40
CA ASP A 96 -3.25 0.32 29.36
C ASP A 96 -3.75 1.41 28.40
N LEU A 97 -4.76 1.10 27.56
CA LEU A 97 -5.36 2.03 26.61
C LEU A 97 -6.79 2.39 27.03
N GLY A 98 -6.96 3.60 27.54
CA GLY A 98 -8.29 4.12 27.87
C GLY A 98 -9.16 4.34 26.63
N PRO A 99 -10.49 4.42 26.80
CA PRO A 99 -11.40 4.74 25.71
C PRO A 99 -11.09 6.11 25.10
N ILE A 100 -11.06 6.18 23.77
CA ILE A 100 -10.93 7.44 23.04
C ILE A 100 -12.31 7.87 22.60
N GLU A 101 -12.80 8.98 23.16
CA GLU A 101 -14.08 9.56 22.77
C GLU A 101 -13.85 10.75 21.85
N ILE A 102 -14.31 10.63 20.60
CA ILE A 102 -14.24 11.70 19.62
C ILE A 102 -15.63 12.34 19.51
N THR A 103 -15.75 13.56 19.99
CA THR A 103 -17.01 14.31 19.92
C THR A 103 -17.32 14.79 18.51
N LYS A 104 -18.60 15.00 18.20
CA LYS A 104 -19.00 15.58 16.91
C LYS A 104 -18.36 16.94 16.66
N ALA A 105 -18.23 17.76 17.70
CA ALA A 105 -17.59 19.08 17.61
C ALA A 105 -16.12 18.97 17.19
N GLN A 106 -15.38 18.01 17.72
CA GLN A 106 -14.00 17.75 17.31
C GLN A 106 -13.90 17.26 15.85
N GLN A 107 -14.83 16.38 15.44
CA GLN A 107 -14.88 15.93 14.04
C GLN A 107 -15.17 17.11 13.08
N GLU A 108 -16.07 18.03 13.44
CA GLU A 108 -16.38 19.21 12.63
C GLU A 108 -15.17 20.15 12.51
N ILE A 109 -14.40 20.32 13.58
CA ILE A 109 -13.16 21.14 13.56
C ILE A 109 -12.15 20.50 12.59
N TRP A 110 -11.85 19.23 12.78
CA TRP A 110 -10.90 18.49 11.92
C TRP A 110 -11.34 18.46 10.45
N PHE A 111 -12.65 18.36 10.20
CA PHE A 111 -13.17 18.38 8.84
C PHE A 111 -12.94 19.74 8.14
N LYS A 112 -13.00 20.83 8.90
CA LYS A 112 -12.70 22.18 8.39
C LYS A 112 -11.21 22.43 8.18
N GLU A 113 -10.38 21.82 9.01
CA GLU A 113 -8.93 21.91 8.94
C GLU A 113 -8.31 20.96 7.91
N LEU A 114 -9.10 20.02 7.37
CA LEU A 114 -8.60 19.05 6.41
C LEU A 114 -8.15 19.75 5.12
N PRO A 115 -6.88 19.64 4.73
CA PRO A 115 -6.40 20.23 3.49
C PRO A 115 -7.02 19.51 2.28
N GLU A 116 -6.99 20.17 1.13
CA GLU A 116 -7.41 19.52 -0.12
C GLU A 116 -6.55 18.28 -0.39
N LEU A 117 -7.21 17.12 -0.54
CA LEU A 117 -6.53 15.84 -0.72
C LEU A 117 -5.77 15.78 -2.05
N PRO A 118 -4.62 15.08 -2.13
CA PRO A 118 -3.85 14.95 -3.37
C PRO A 118 -4.66 14.47 -4.57
N SER A 119 -5.64 13.58 -4.36
CA SER A 119 -6.52 13.12 -5.44
C SER A 119 -7.40 14.25 -6.03
N LYS A 120 -7.90 15.16 -5.19
CA LYS A 120 -8.65 16.33 -5.64
C LYS A 120 -7.75 17.33 -6.36
N LYS A 121 -6.56 17.61 -5.80
CA LYS A 121 -5.54 18.46 -6.44
C LYS A 121 -5.17 17.95 -7.82
N ARG A 122 -4.93 16.65 -7.99
CA ARG A 122 -4.65 16.02 -9.30
C ARG A 122 -5.76 16.28 -10.32
N ASN A 123 -7.00 16.03 -9.93
CA ASN A 123 -8.13 16.27 -10.82
C ASN A 123 -8.27 17.75 -11.21
N LYS A 124 -8.07 18.67 -10.25
CA LYS A 124 -8.04 20.11 -10.47
C LYS A 124 -6.94 20.51 -11.45
N TYR A 125 -5.72 20.00 -11.26
CA TYR A 125 -4.58 20.33 -12.10
C TYR A 125 -4.77 19.88 -13.54
N VAL A 126 -5.33 18.70 -13.75
CA VAL A 126 -5.67 18.23 -15.11
C VAL A 126 -6.83 19.02 -15.70
N SER A 127 -7.94 19.18 -14.97
CA SER A 127 -9.18 19.76 -15.55
C SER A 127 -9.17 21.28 -15.68
N GLN A 128 -8.53 21.99 -14.72
CA GLN A 128 -8.55 23.45 -14.69
C GLN A 128 -7.27 24.08 -15.24
N PHE A 129 -6.12 23.44 -15.00
CA PHE A 129 -4.82 23.97 -15.42
C PHE A 129 -4.26 23.28 -16.68
N GLY A 130 -4.94 22.25 -17.18
CA GLY A 130 -4.54 21.56 -18.42
C GLY A 130 -3.24 20.78 -18.32
N LEU A 131 -2.80 20.42 -17.10
CA LEU A 131 -1.59 19.64 -16.90
C LEU A 131 -1.76 18.19 -17.37
N SER A 132 -0.65 17.54 -17.69
CA SER A 132 -0.66 16.09 -17.91
C SER A 132 -1.01 15.34 -16.60
N ALA A 133 -1.56 14.14 -16.71
CA ALA A 133 -1.82 13.30 -15.54
C ALA A 133 -0.53 12.98 -14.74
N TYR A 134 0.59 12.90 -15.46
CA TYR A 134 1.91 12.68 -14.85
C TYR A 134 2.36 13.89 -14.02
N ASP A 135 2.37 15.08 -14.61
CA ASP A 135 2.79 16.31 -13.92
C ASP A 135 1.88 16.62 -12.73
N ALA A 136 0.56 16.48 -12.93
CA ALA A 136 -0.41 16.64 -11.86
C ALA A 136 -0.17 15.68 -10.68
N ARG A 137 0.26 14.46 -10.96
CA ARG A 137 0.64 13.49 -9.94
C ARG A 137 1.91 13.91 -9.22
N VAL A 138 2.99 14.19 -9.96
CA VAL A 138 4.29 14.57 -9.37
C VAL A 138 4.13 15.76 -8.45
N ILE A 139 3.47 16.83 -8.90
CA ILE A 139 3.28 18.05 -8.10
C ILE A 139 2.40 17.80 -6.87
N SER A 140 1.38 16.93 -6.97
CA SER A 140 0.45 16.70 -5.85
C SER A 140 0.94 15.68 -4.82
N ASP A 141 1.99 14.93 -5.10
CA ASP A 141 2.49 13.89 -4.20
C ASP A 141 3.22 14.51 -2.98
N GLU A 142 3.74 15.73 -3.11
CA GLU A 142 4.35 16.48 -2.01
C GLU A 142 3.61 17.79 -1.74
N ILE A 143 3.26 18.03 -0.48
CA ILE A 143 2.45 19.20 -0.07
C ILE A 143 3.18 20.51 -0.34
N SER A 144 4.47 20.58 -0.07
CA SER A 144 5.30 21.77 -0.31
C SER A 144 5.34 22.15 -1.78
N MET A 145 5.54 21.16 -2.65
CA MET A 145 5.56 21.34 -4.10
C MET A 145 4.18 21.78 -4.62
N ALA A 146 3.12 21.15 -4.14
CA ALA A 146 1.75 21.52 -4.52
C ALA A 146 1.41 22.97 -4.12
N ASN A 147 1.78 23.38 -2.91
CA ASN A 147 1.53 24.74 -2.43
C ASN A 147 2.32 25.76 -3.23
N PHE A 148 3.59 25.50 -3.49
CA PHE A 148 4.45 26.38 -4.30
C PHE A 148 3.90 26.54 -5.73
N PHE A 149 3.49 25.46 -6.35
CA PHE A 149 2.85 25.48 -7.67
C PHE A 149 1.56 26.32 -7.66
N GLU A 150 0.66 26.07 -6.70
CA GLU A 150 -0.61 26.78 -6.61
C GLU A 150 -0.40 28.28 -6.35
N GLU A 151 0.53 28.66 -5.49
CA GLU A 151 0.89 30.03 -5.20
C GLU A 151 1.49 30.72 -6.43
N THR A 152 2.37 30.04 -7.17
CA THR A 152 2.99 30.55 -8.39
C THR A 152 1.93 30.86 -9.46
N VAL A 153 0.97 29.94 -9.65
CA VAL A 153 -0.14 30.14 -10.59
C VAL A 153 -1.08 31.25 -10.12
N ALA A 154 -1.38 31.32 -8.82
CA ALA A 154 -2.21 32.37 -8.25
C ALA A 154 -1.58 33.75 -8.42
N ASN A 155 -0.26 33.87 -8.44
CA ASN A 155 0.48 35.11 -8.72
C ASN A 155 0.62 35.43 -10.23
N GLY A 156 -0.07 34.70 -11.10
CA GLY A 156 -0.21 35.01 -12.52
C GLY A 156 0.73 34.29 -13.47
N ALA A 157 1.47 33.28 -12.97
CA ALA A 157 2.25 32.43 -13.86
C ALA A 157 1.34 31.52 -14.70
N GLU A 158 1.76 31.23 -15.94
CA GLU A 158 1.10 30.24 -16.79
C GLU A 158 1.32 28.85 -16.19
N ALA A 159 0.22 28.10 -15.99
CA ALA A 159 0.26 26.86 -15.20
C ALA A 159 1.19 25.78 -15.79
N LYS A 160 1.22 25.67 -17.12
CA LYS A 160 2.07 24.67 -17.77
C LYS A 160 3.56 25.01 -17.66
N LEU A 161 3.88 26.30 -17.77
CA LEU A 161 5.24 26.79 -17.56
C LEU A 161 5.68 26.61 -16.09
N ALA A 162 4.84 26.99 -15.14
CA ALA A 162 5.10 26.76 -13.71
C ALA A 162 5.29 25.28 -13.39
N SER A 163 4.46 24.39 -13.97
CA SER A 163 4.60 22.95 -13.81
C SER A 163 5.96 22.44 -14.28
N ASN A 164 6.42 22.85 -15.45
CA ASN A 164 7.72 22.44 -15.98
C ASN A 164 8.87 22.82 -15.05
N TRP A 165 8.86 24.04 -14.51
CA TRP A 165 9.89 24.49 -13.59
C TRP A 165 9.87 23.71 -12.26
N VAL A 166 8.68 23.53 -11.71
CA VAL A 166 8.49 22.83 -10.41
C VAL A 166 8.89 21.35 -10.51
N THR A 167 8.70 20.71 -11.66
CA THR A 167 8.99 19.26 -11.82
C THR A 167 10.42 18.96 -12.27
N SER A 168 11.17 19.95 -12.78
CA SER A 168 12.50 19.71 -13.36
C SER A 168 13.63 20.47 -12.67
N ASP A 169 13.39 21.68 -12.15
CA ASP A 169 14.44 22.60 -11.72
C ASP A 169 14.36 22.98 -10.23
N ILE A 170 13.28 22.66 -9.55
CA ILE A 170 13.03 22.96 -8.13
C ILE A 170 12.79 21.65 -7.38
#